data_f91a1913e1868e6be5f48ef4831f2328
#
_entry.id   f91a1913e1868e6be5f48ef4831f2328
#
_cell.length_a   1.000
_cell.length_b   1.000
_cell.length_c   1.000
_cell.angle_alpha   90.00
_cell.angle_beta   90.00
_cell.angle_gamma   90.00
#
_symmetry.space_group_name_H-M   'P 1'
#
loop_
_entity.id
_entity.type
_entity.pdbx_description
1 polymer ?
#
loop_
_entity_poly.entity_id
_entity_poly.type
_entity_poly.pdbx_seq_one_letter_code
_entity_poly.pdbx_strand_id
1 'polypeptide(L)'
;MRIIIHRGTHEIGGSCIEIQNKDTRIIIDIGIPLNVAEIDSDDILPKVEGLYSSTFPQKKVNAIFISHSHLDHYGLLGNISKEIHIFIGEASKDLIEISNLFIASDFKNTINQISIVLAKPENKKSI
;
A
#
# COMPACT_ATOMS: atom_id res chain seq x y z
N MET A 1 -16.72 -13.83 1.23
CA MET A 1 -15.91 -12.61 1.07
C MET A 1 -16.07 -11.75 2.31
N ARG A 2 -14.98 -11.21 2.83
CA ARG A 2 -14.94 -10.32 4.01
C ARG A 2 -14.17 -9.06 3.63
N ILE A 3 -14.64 -7.90 4.07
CA ILE A 3 -13.95 -6.62 3.92
C ILE A 3 -13.68 -6.10 5.33
N ILE A 4 -12.45 -5.69 5.58
CA ILE A 4 -12.01 -5.12 6.85
C ILE A 4 -11.36 -3.77 6.56
N ILE A 5 -11.84 -2.73 7.21
CA ILE A 5 -11.21 -1.41 7.13
C ILE A 5 -10.32 -1.28 8.37
N HIS A 6 -9.01 -1.35 8.15
CA HIS A 6 -8.02 -1.25 9.22
C HIS A 6 -7.76 0.19 9.63
N ARG A 7 -7.86 1.12 8.64
CA ARG A 7 -7.64 2.54 8.85
C ARG A 7 -8.40 3.37 7.80
N GLY A 8 -8.68 4.65 8.09
CA GLY A 8 -9.36 5.58 7.20
C GLY A 8 -10.87 5.73 7.46
N THR A 9 -11.39 5.24 8.60
CA THR A 9 -12.83 5.38 8.95
C THR A 9 -13.14 6.61 9.77
N HIS A 10 -12.21 7.07 10.60
CA HIS A 10 -12.38 8.18 11.55
C HIS A 10 -11.26 9.23 11.43
N GLU A 11 -10.46 9.15 10.39
CA GLU A 11 -9.31 10.01 10.13
C GLU A 11 -9.25 10.37 8.65
N ILE A 12 -8.53 11.43 8.30
CA ILE A 12 -8.28 11.83 6.92
C ILE A 12 -6.94 11.22 6.50
N GLY A 13 -6.95 10.47 5.40
CA GLY A 13 -5.77 9.77 4.90
C GLY A 13 -5.49 8.47 5.65
N GLY A 14 -4.33 7.88 5.40
CA GLY A 14 -3.91 6.63 6.02
C GLY A 14 -4.75 5.42 5.62
N SER A 15 -5.34 5.41 4.45
CA SER A 15 -6.23 4.33 4.00
C SER A 15 -5.55 2.98 4.04
N CYS A 16 -6.25 1.97 4.60
CA CYS A 16 -5.83 0.57 4.59
C CYS A 16 -7.06 -0.34 4.67
N ILE A 17 -7.39 -0.98 3.56
CA ILE A 17 -8.59 -1.83 3.42
C ILE A 17 -8.16 -3.23 3.04
N GLU A 18 -8.60 -4.24 3.79
CA GLU A 18 -8.36 -5.64 3.48
C GLU A 18 -9.61 -6.28 2.85
N ILE A 19 -9.40 -7.02 1.77
CA ILE A 19 -10.40 -7.89 1.17
C ILE A 19 -9.91 -9.32 1.29
N GLN A 20 -10.73 -10.17 1.90
CA GLN A 20 -10.44 -11.58 2.11
C GLN A 20 -11.53 -12.46 1.47
N ASN A 21 -11.09 -13.46 0.73
CA ASN A 21 -11.96 -14.51 0.19
C ASN A 21 -11.24 -15.86 0.27
N LYS A 22 -11.74 -16.79 1.09
CA LYS A 22 -11.09 -18.07 1.39
C LYS A 22 -9.63 -17.83 1.83
N ASP A 23 -8.67 -18.33 1.07
CA ASP A 23 -7.23 -18.25 1.35
C ASP A 23 -6.54 -17.05 0.69
N THR A 24 -7.30 -16.22 -0.01
CA THR A 24 -6.77 -15.02 -0.68
C THR A 24 -7.05 -13.79 0.17
N ARG A 25 -5.98 -13.04 0.46
CA ARG A 25 -6.01 -11.76 1.19
C ARG A 25 -5.29 -10.70 0.38
N ILE A 26 -5.97 -9.61 0.10
CA ILE A 26 -5.39 -8.45 -0.57
C ILE A 26 -5.64 -7.19 0.24
N ILE A 27 -4.72 -6.24 0.12
CA ILE A 27 -4.83 -4.92 0.72
C ILE A 27 -5.04 -3.89 -0.38
N ILE A 28 -5.94 -2.95 -0.17
CA ILE A 28 -6.07 -1.75 -0.99
C ILE A 28 -5.56 -0.59 -0.16
N ASP A 29 -4.52 0.06 -0.67
CA ASP A 29 -3.78 1.16 -0.08
C ASP A 29 -3.09 0.81 1.25
N ILE A 30 -2.04 1.53 1.54
CA ILE A 30 -1.34 1.53 2.83
C ILE A 30 -0.70 2.92 3.02
N GLY A 31 -1.53 3.86 3.43
CA GLY A 31 -1.19 5.27 3.48
C GLY A 31 -0.69 5.76 4.82
N ILE A 32 -0.03 6.92 4.79
CA ILE A 32 0.29 7.70 5.98
C ILE A 32 -0.92 8.54 6.35
N PRO A 33 -1.36 8.55 7.62
CA PRO A 33 -2.38 9.49 8.10
C PRO A 33 -1.91 10.94 7.93
N LEU A 34 -2.80 11.86 7.60
CA LEU A 34 -2.41 13.27 7.37
C LEU A 34 -2.04 14.00 8.68
N ASN A 35 -2.53 13.55 9.81
CA ASN A 35 -2.27 14.11 11.15
C ASN A 35 -1.20 13.31 11.93
N VAL A 36 -0.13 12.91 11.26
CA VAL A 36 0.96 12.06 11.84
C VAL A 36 1.53 12.63 13.14
N ALA A 37 1.57 13.96 13.29
CA ALA A 37 2.08 14.61 14.50
C ALA A 37 1.23 14.33 15.75
N GLU A 38 -0.01 13.89 15.59
CA GLU A 38 -0.94 13.56 16.65
C GLU A 38 -1.01 12.05 16.96
N ILE A 39 -0.31 11.23 16.14
CA ILE A 39 -0.33 9.76 16.24
C ILE A 39 0.99 9.30 16.83
N ASP A 40 0.93 8.43 17.84
CA ASP A 40 2.13 7.78 18.38
C ASP A 40 2.86 7.01 17.26
N SER A 41 4.18 7.10 17.23
CA SER A 41 5.02 6.44 16.22
C SER A 41 4.75 4.93 16.10
N ASP A 42 4.40 4.28 17.21
CA ASP A 42 4.10 2.85 17.24
C ASP A 42 2.72 2.50 16.65
N ASP A 43 1.80 3.48 16.57
CA ASP A 43 0.45 3.31 16.01
C ASP A 43 0.32 3.78 14.54
N ILE A 44 1.41 4.28 13.94
CA ILE A 44 1.39 4.73 12.54
C ILE A 44 1.16 3.57 11.56
N LEU A 45 1.60 2.36 11.93
CA LEU A 45 1.43 1.17 11.11
C LEU A 45 0.08 0.49 11.40
N PRO A 46 -0.77 0.24 10.39
CA PRO A 46 -2.00 -0.50 10.60
C PRO A 46 -1.70 -1.93 11.08
N LYS A 47 -2.44 -2.40 12.09
CA LYS A 47 -2.24 -3.73 12.71
C LYS A 47 -2.80 -4.84 11.81
N VAL A 48 -2.11 -5.16 10.74
CA VAL A 48 -2.50 -6.20 9.77
C VAL A 48 -1.53 -7.38 9.86
N GLU A 49 -2.03 -8.53 10.28
CA GLU A 49 -1.21 -9.76 10.37
C GLU A 49 -0.69 -10.17 8.98
N GLY A 50 0.60 -10.52 8.90
CA GLY A 50 1.24 -10.97 7.66
C GLY A 50 1.60 -9.85 6.68
N LEU A 51 1.42 -8.58 7.05
CA LEU A 51 1.78 -7.44 6.22
C LEU A 51 3.27 -7.07 6.37
N TYR A 52 3.84 -7.25 7.55
CA TYR A 52 5.22 -6.87 7.86
C TYR A 52 6.12 -8.11 7.98
N SER A 53 7.40 -7.97 7.67
CA SER A 53 8.37 -9.08 7.63
C SER A 53 8.60 -9.82 8.95
N SER A 54 8.20 -9.23 10.07
CA SER A 54 8.34 -9.81 11.41
C SER A 54 7.11 -10.58 11.91
N THR A 55 6.00 -10.56 11.16
CA THR A 55 4.72 -11.08 11.63
C THR A 55 4.26 -12.29 10.81
N PHE A 56 4.18 -13.42 11.49
CA PHE A 56 3.48 -14.68 11.17
C PHE A 56 3.37 -15.11 9.69
N PRO A 57 4.17 -16.11 9.27
CA PRO A 57 4.10 -16.67 7.91
C PRO A 57 2.76 -17.38 7.60
N GLN A 58 1.92 -17.59 8.61
CA GLN A 58 0.67 -18.36 8.48
C GLN A 58 -0.51 -17.55 7.95
N LYS A 59 -0.41 -16.21 7.91
CA LYS A 59 -1.49 -15.33 7.42
C LYS A 59 -0.96 -14.37 6.35
N LYS A 60 -0.42 -14.93 5.29
CA LYS A 60 0.18 -14.17 4.19
C LYS A 60 -0.82 -13.23 3.52
N VAL A 61 -0.44 -11.96 3.35
CA VAL A 61 -1.06 -11.04 2.40
C VAL A 61 -0.53 -11.38 1.01
N ASN A 62 -1.42 -11.63 0.05
CA ASN A 62 -1.05 -12.06 -1.29
C ASN A 62 -0.60 -10.89 -2.16
N ALA A 63 -1.28 -9.74 -2.04
CA ALA A 63 -0.98 -8.57 -2.84
C ALA A 63 -1.47 -7.28 -2.19
N ILE A 64 -0.86 -6.16 -2.61
CA ILE A 64 -1.32 -4.81 -2.29
C ILE A 64 -1.62 -4.11 -3.61
N PHE A 65 -2.76 -3.43 -3.67
CA PHE A 65 -3.17 -2.58 -4.78
C PHE A 65 -3.13 -1.13 -4.32
N ILE A 66 -2.38 -0.30 -5.01
CA ILE A 66 -2.31 1.14 -4.75
C ILE A 66 -3.25 1.87 -5.71
N SER A 67 -4.22 2.57 -5.15
CA SER A 67 -5.25 3.26 -5.92
C SER A 67 -4.71 4.47 -6.67
N HIS A 68 -3.86 5.26 -6.04
CA HIS A 68 -3.23 6.45 -6.65
C HIS A 68 -1.98 6.94 -5.89
N SER A 69 -1.31 7.96 -6.44
CA SER A 69 0.03 8.40 -6.07
C SER A 69 0.09 9.46 -4.95
N HIS A 70 -0.84 9.45 -4.00
CA HIS A 70 -0.77 10.32 -2.82
C HIS A 70 -0.24 9.56 -1.60
N LEU A 71 0.55 10.21 -0.76
CA LEU A 71 1.22 9.60 0.40
C LEU A 71 0.26 8.96 1.40
N ASP A 72 -0.93 9.50 1.52
CA ASP A 72 -2.01 8.94 2.36
C ASP A 72 -2.63 7.65 1.81
N HIS A 73 -2.14 7.17 0.65
CA HIS A 73 -2.50 5.88 0.04
C HIS A 73 -1.33 4.90 -0.12
N TYR A 74 -0.08 5.38 -0.25
CA TYR A 74 1.08 4.49 -0.44
C TYR A 74 2.24 4.71 0.54
N GLY A 75 2.16 5.73 1.39
CA GLY A 75 3.32 6.23 2.12
C GLY A 75 3.94 5.25 3.13
N LEU A 76 3.27 4.17 3.49
CA LEU A 76 3.80 3.13 4.37
C LEU A 76 4.32 1.88 3.63
N LEU A 77 4.40 1.91 2.29
CA LEU A 77 4.93 0.78 1.50
C LEU A 77 6.36 0.37 1.91
N GLY A 78 7.14 1.31 2.45
CA GLY A 78 8.48 1.03 2.94
C GLY A 78 8.56 0.04 4.10
N ASN A 79 7.48 -0.13 4.82
CA ASN A 79 7.43 -0.96 6.03
C ASN A 79 6.95 -2.39 5.77
N ILE A 80 6.39 -2.68 4.59
CA ILE A 80 5.81 -3.99 4.30
C ILE A 80 6.85 -5.06 3.99
N SER A 81 6.44 -6.32 4.09
CA SER A 81 7.27 -7.46 3.68
C SER A 81 7.60 -7.39 2.19
N LYS A 82 8.87 -7.59 1.85
CA LYS A 82 9.37 -7.60 0.46
C LYS A 82 8.83 -8.75 -0.40
N GLU A 83 8.20 -9.74 0.22
CA GLU A 83 7.60 -10.89 -0.47
C GLU A 83 6.21 -10.59 -1.03
N ILE A 84 5.61 -9.46 -0.66
CA ILE A 84 4.26 -9.10 -1.08
C ILE A 84 4.33 -8.41 -2.44
N HIS A 85 3.53 -8.89 -3.39
CA HIS A 85 3.40 -8.25 -4.69
C HIS A 85 2.61 -6.95 -4.60
N ILE A 86 3.12 -5.88 -5.23
CA ILE A 86 2.45 -4.58 -5.27
C ILE A 86 1.99 -4.33 -6.70
N PHE A 87 0.71 -3.97 -6.81
CA PHE A 87 0.07 -3.57 -8.06
C PHE A 87 -0.23 -2.08 -8.02
N ILE A 88 0.22 -1.36 -9.04
CA ILE A 88 0.01 0.07 -9.17
C ILE A 88 -0.19 0.42 -10.64
N GLY A 89 -1.00 1.44 -10.94
CA GLY A 89 -1.15 1.97 -12.29
C GLY A 89 0.14 2.63 -12.79
N GLU A 90 0.45 2.49 -14.08
CA GLU A 90 1.67 3.02 -14.70
C GLU A 90 1.84 4.52 -14.43
N ALA A 91 0.81 5.33 -14.68
CA ALA A 91 0.86 6.77 -14.42
C ALA A 91 1.09 7.12 -12.93
N SER A 92 0.50 6.35 -12.02
CA SER A 92 0.71 6.56 -10.58
C SER A 92 2.15 6.23 -10.17
N LYS A 93 2.74 5.17 -10.76
CA LYS A 93 4.14 4.83 -10.52
C LYS A 93 5.05 5.98 -10.98
N ASP A 94 4.85 6.50 -12.21
CA ASP A 94 5.65 7.59 -12.76
C ASP A 94 5.58 8.85 -11.89
N LEU A 95 4.38 9.18 -11.39
CA LEU A 95 4.20 10.30 -10.46
C LEU A 95 4.94 10.11 -9.14
N ILE A 96 4.93 8.90 -8.57
CA ILE A 96 5.67 8.57 -7.35
C ILE A 96 7.18 8.70 -7.60
N GLU A 97 7.68 8.19 -8.72
CA GLU A 97 9.10 8.28 -9.08
C GLU A 97 9.55 9.74 -9.23
N ILE A 98 8.75 10.57 -9.91
CA ILE A 98 9.02 12.00 -10.04
C ILE A 98 8.99 12.69 -8.66
N SER A 99 8.00 12.43 -7.83
CA SER A 99 7.89 13.02 -6.49
C SER A 99 9.11 12.71 -5.64
N ASN A 100 9.64 11.49 -5.73
CA ASN A 100 10.83 11.07 -4.98
C ASN A 100 12.12 11.77 -5.40
N LEU A 101 12.15 12.45 -6.55
CA LEU A 101 13.29 13.30 -6.92
C LEU A 101 13.35 14.59 -6.09
N PHE A 102 12.21 15.05 -5.60
CA PHE A 102 12.08 16.31 -4.85
C PHE A 102 11.97 16.11 -3.34
N ILE A 103 11.52 14.93 -2.90
CA ILE A 103 11.39 14.59 -1.50
C ILE A 103 12.62 13.76 -1.12
N ALA A 104 13.47 14.31 -0.24
CA ALA A 104 14.57 13.55 0.36
C ALA A 104 13.98 12.52 1.35
N SER A 105 13.54 11.39 0.85
CA SER A 105 12.97 10.32 1.67
C SER A 105 13.73 9.02 1.43
N ASP A 106 13.88 8.21 2.48
CA ASP A 106 14.40 6.83 2.42
C ASP A 106 13.54 5.91 1.53
N PHE A 107 12.39 6.42 1.07
CA PHE A 107 11.43 5.74 0.22
C PHE A 107 11.97 5.39 -1.17
N LYS A 108 12.94 6.16 -1.69
CA LYS A 108 13.57 5.93 -3.00
C LYS A 108 14.23 4.53 -3.09
N ASN A 109 14.83 4.08 -2.00
CA ASN A 109 15.45 2.75 -1.93
C ASN A 109 14.40 1.62 -1.83
N THR A 110 13.25 1.91 -1.30
CA THR A 110 12.19 0.93 -1.06
C THR A 110 11.41 0.61 -2.34
N ILE A 111 11.08 1.61 -3.17
CA ILE A 111 10.41 1.38 -4.46
C ILE A 111 11.26 0.49 -5.37
N ASN A 112 12.57 0.69 -5.40
CA ASN A 112 13.46 -0.11 -6.23
C ASN A 112 13.63 -1.58 -5.74
N GLN A 113 13.23 -1.88 -4.51
CA GLN A 113 13.34 -3.22 -3.90
C GLN A 113 12.01 -4.00 -3.95
N ILE A 114 10.90 -3.34 -4.30
CA ILE A 114 9.58 -3.94 -4.29
C ILE A 114 9.26 -4.45 -5.70
N SER A 115 8.73 -5.67 -5.80
CA SER A 115 8.21 -6.20 -7.07
C SER A 115 6.93 -5.45 -7.43
N ILE A 116 7.04 -4.43 -8.28
CA ILE A 116 5.89 -3.67 -8.77
C ILE A 116 5.41 -4.30 -10.06
N VAL A 117 4.16 -4.74 -10.09
CA VAL A 117 3.49 -5.19 -11.30
C VAL A 117 2.57 -4.08 -11.79
N LEU A 118 2.84 -3.57 -12.97
CA LEU A 118 2.05 -2.48 -13.57
C LEU A 118 0.74 -3.03 -14.12
N ALA A 119 -0.37 -2.49 -13.64
CA ALA A 119 -1.67 -2.70 -14.27
C ALA A 119 -1.79 -1.76 -15.47
N LYS A 120 -1.78 -2.30 -16.68
CA LYS A 120 -2.08 -1.55 -17.90
C LYS A 120 -3.59 -1.57 -18.14
N PRO A 121 -4.22 -0.44 -18.50
CA PRO A 121 -5.62 -0.46 -18.91
C PRO A 121 -5.74 -1.36 -20.15
N GLU A 122 -6.63 -2.34 -20.09
CA GLU A 122 -7.00 -3.08 -21.28
C GLU A 122 -7.59 -2.09 -22.28
N ASN A 123 -7.03 -2.06 -23.50
CA ASN A 123 -7.67 -1.38 -24.62
C ASN A 123 -9.03 -2.05 -24.82
N LYS A 124 -10.09 -1.48 -24.26
CA LYS A 124 -11.45 -1.86 -24.63
C LYS A 124 -11.56 -1.62 -26.12
N LYS A 125 -11.52 -2.69 -26.92
CA LYS A 125 -12.01 -2.63 -28.28
C LYS A 125 -13.44 -2.18 -28.18
N SER A 126 -13.71 -0.95 -28.64
CA SER A 126 -15.09 -0.49 -28.86
C SER A 126 -15.76 -1.50 -29.77
N ILE A 127 -16.82 -2.08 -29.25
CA ILE A 127 -17.79 -2.87 -30.04
C ILE A 127 -18.61 -1.89 -30.87
#